data_a4da67577c1645916cd5315345d4b31d
#
_entry.id   a4da67577c1645916cd5315345d4b31d
#
_cell.length_a   1.000
_cell.length_b   1.000
_cell.length_c   1.000
_cell.angle_alpha   90.00
_cell.angle_beta   90.00
_cell.angle_gamma   90.00
#
_symmetry.space_group_name_H-M   'P 1'
#
loop_
_entity.id
_entity.type
_entity.pdbx_description
1 polymer ?
#
loop_
_entity_poly.entity_id
_entity_poly.type
_entity_poly.pdbx_seq_one_letter_code
_entity_poly.pdbx_strand_id
1 'polypeptide(L)'
;VDYEVFILGSVIGFLCVGVLNLNNIRDIENDFKMNKKTIPTRIGFRNAKFYHYFLIIASILLVFIFATKFKISNKLIFIIFGILPILFHLFKVNQAKSPIEFKPLLKQLAISTFFFSIFMSIFLIYESIFF
;
A
#
# COMPACT_ATOMS: atom_id res chain seq x y z
N VAL A 1 5.76 7.93 21.53
CA VAL A 1 5.88 7.68 20.06
C VAL A 1 5.46 8.94 19.38
N ASP A 2 6.34 9.50 18.56
CA ASP A 2 6.04 10.72 17.81
C ASP A 2 4.91 10.47 16.83
N TYR A 3 4.01 11.45 16.73
CA TYR A 3 2.81 11.32 15.90
C TYR A 3 3.14 11.04 14.42
N GLU A 4 4.23 11.60 13.93
CA GLU A 4 4.74 11.41 12.58
C GLU A 4 5.16 9.96 12.32
N VAL A 5 5.85 9.34 13.28
CA VAL A 5 6.26 7.93 13.20
C VAL A 5 5.02 7.01 13.21
N PHE A 6 4.01 7.35 14.02
CA PHE A 6 2.76 6.59 14.04
C PHE A 6 2.02 6.66 12.70
N ILE A 7 1.94 7.84 12.07
CA ILE A 7 1.30 7.98 10.75
C ILE A 7 2.04 7.15 9.70
N LEU A 8 3.37 7.27 9.62
CA LEU A 8 4.15 6.51 8.63
C LEU A 8 4.11 5.01 8.87
N GLY A 9 4.16 4.57 10.13
CA GLY A 9 3.95 3.17 10.49
C GLY A 9 2.59 2.65 10.04
N SER A 10 1.54 3.47 10.17
CA SER A 10 0.20 3.14 9.70
C SER A 10 0.12 3.05 8.17
N VAL A 11 0.79 3.95 7.44
CA VAL A 11 0.90 3.88 5.96
C VAL A 11 1.51 2.54 5.54
N ILE A 12 2.67 2.19 6.10
CA ILE A 12 3.35 0.93 5.80
C ILE A 12 2.47 -0.26 6.17
N GLY A 13 1.79 -0.21 7.32
CA GLY A 13 0.85 -1.22 7.78
C GLY A 13 -0.28 -1.46 6.76
N PHE A 14 -0.94 -0.41 6.26
CA PHE A 14 -1.98 -0.54 5.24
C PHE A 14 -1.44 -1.11 3.93
N LEU A 15 -0.25 -0.71 3.49
CA LEU A 15 0.39 -1.26 2.29
C LEU A 15 0.72 -2.74 2.46
N CYS A 16 1.25 -3.16 3.61
CA CYS A 16 1.53 -4.57 3.93
C CYS A 16 0.26 -5.41 3.95
N VAL A 17 -0.83 -4.91 4.55
CA VAL A 17 -2.14 -5.58 4.51
C VAL A 17 -2.66 -5.64 3.07
N GLY A 18 -2.41 -4.62 2.25
CA GLY A 18 -2.69 -4.61 0.82
C GLY A 18 -1.96 -5.73 0.07
N VAL A 19 -0.67 -5.93 0.34
CA VAL A 19 0.12 -7.05 -0.21
C VAL A 19 -0.48 -8.40 0.19
N LEU A 20 -0.82 -8.58 1.48
CA LEU A 20 -1.46 -9.79 1.97
C LEU A 20 -2.82 -10.04 1.31
N ASN A 21 -3.62 -8.98 1.13
CA ASN A 21 -4.91 -9.09 0.46
C ASN A 21 -4.77 -9.54 -1.00
N LEU A 22 -3.79 -8.99 -1.75
CA LEU A 22 -3.51 -9.44 -3.13
C LEU A 22 -3.08 -10.90 -3.19
N ASN A 23 -2.27 -11.36 -2.23
CA ASN A 23 -1.89 -12.76 -2.12
C ASN A 23 -3.13 -13.65 -1.95
N ASN A 24 -4.02 -13.27 -1.04
CA ASN A 24 -5.24 -14.02 -0.78
C ASN A 24 -6.26 -13.92 -1.95
N ILE A 25 -6.30 -12.80 -2.69
CA ILE A 25 -7.12 -12.68 -3.91
C ILE A 25 -6.60 -13.64 -4.98
N ARG A 26 -5.29 -13.68 -5.21
CA ARG A 26 -4.67 -14.61 -6.18
C ARG A 26 -5.02 -16.05 -5.89
N ASP A 27 -5.01 -16.42 -4.61
CA ASP A 27 -5.17 -17.80 -4.16
C ASP A 27 -6.61 -18.17 -3.77
N ILE A 28 -7.60 -17.29 -4.01
CA ILE A 28 -8.98 -17.39 -3.50
C ILE A 28 -9.65 -18.75 -3.80
N GLU A 29 -9.44 -19.29 -5.01
CA GLU A 29 -10.05 -20.59 -5.40
C GLU A 29 -9.40 -21.76 -4.65
N ASN A 30 -8.08 -21.73 -4.50
CA ASN A 30 -7.34 -22.75 -3.76
C ASN A 30 -7.63 -22.68 -2.26
N ASP A 31 -7.62 -21.47 -1.69
CA ASP A 31 -7.96 -21.24 -0.29
C ASP A 31 -9.38 -21.71 0.03
N PHE A 32 -10.34 -21.50 -0.88
CA PHE A 32 -11.71 -21.97 -0.73
C PHE A 32 -11.78 -23.52 -0.72
N LYS A 33 -11.08 -24.20 -1.64
CA LYS A 33 -11.02 -25.67 -1.70
C LYS A 33 -10.38 -26.29 -0.45
N MET A 34 -9.41 -25.58 0.14
CA MET A 34 -8.69 -26.01 1.35
C MET A 34 -9.40 -25.58 2.65
N ASN A 35 -10.62 -25.05 2.58
CA ASN A 35 -11.35 -24.49 3.73
C ASN A 35 -10.57 -23.42 4.51
N LYS A 36 -9.62 -22.74 3.88
CA LYS A 36 -8.86 -21.67 4.49
C LYS A 36 -9.68 -20.40 4.52
N LYS A 37 -9.89 -19.85 5.72
CA LYS A 37 -10.71 -18.67 5.96
C LYS A 37 -9.88 -17.40 5.82
N THR A 38 -9.87 -16.81 4.63
CA THR A 38 -9.26 -15.50 4.34
C THR A 38 -10.35 -14.45 4.11
N ILE A 39 -9.98 -13.15 4.12
CA ILE A 39 -10.93 -12.09 3.78
C ILE A 39 -11.54 -12.34 2.39
N PRO A 40 -10.77 -12.57 1.31
CA PRO A 40 -11.33 -12.83 0.00
C PRO A 40 -12.26 -14.07 -0.06
N THR A 41 -11.96 -15.15 0.65
CA THR A 41 -12.85 -16.33 0.66
C THR A 41 -14.19 -16.06 1.35
N ARG A 42 -14.24 -15.07 2.26
CA ARG A 42 -15.47 -14.70 2.97
C ARG A 42 -16.32 -13.69 2.21
N ILE A 43 -15.70 -12.69 1.59
CA ILE A 43 -16.41 -11.57 0.95
C ILE A 43 -16.48 -11.68 -0.58
N GLY A 44 -15.76 -12.62 -1.16
CA GLY A 44 -15.68 -12.85 -2.61
C GLY A 44 -14.69 -11.93 -3.33
N PHE A 45 -14.32 -12.30 -4.55
CA PHE A 45 -13.32 -11.63 -5.38
C PHE A 45 -13.59 -10.13 -5.56
N ARG A 46 -14.83 -9.77 -5.93
CA ARG A 46 -15.20 -8.37 -6.21
C ARG A 46 -15.05 -7.48 -4.96
N ASN A 47 -15.57 -7.92 -3.82
CA ASN A 47 -15.49 -7.14 -2.58
C ASN A 47 -14.06 -7.09 -2.01
N ALA A 48 -13.28 -8.15 -2.20
CA ALA A 48 -11.87 -8.18 -1.84
C ALA A 48 -11.04 -7.16 -2.65
N LYS A 49 -11.43 -6.91 -3.92
CA LYS A 49 -10.86 -5.87 -4.76
C LYS A 49 -11.24 -4.46 -4.24
N PHE A 50 -12.49 -4.24 -3.83
CA PHE A 50 -12.89 -2.98 -3.17
C PHE A 50 -12.17 -2.76 -1.84
N TYR A 51 -12.03 -3.80 -1.03
CA TYR A 51 -11.24 -3.75 0.20
C TYR A 51 -9.77 -3.36 -0.09
N HIS A 52 -9.20 -3.87 -1.17
CA HIS A 52 -7.86 -3.47 -1.60
C HIS A 52 -7.78 -1.97 -1.92
N TYR A 53 -8.74 -1.42 -2.67
CA TYR A 53 -8.79 0.03 -2.93
C TYR A 53 -8.85 0.84 -1.63
N PHE A 54 -9.68 0.42 -0.68
CA PHE A 54 -9.77 1.08 0.62
C PHE A 54 -8.40 1.14 1.31
N LEU A 55 -7.65 0.03 1.39
CA LEU A 55 -6.33 -0.02 2.02
C LEU A 55 -5.34 0.94 1.37
N ILE A 56 -5.29 0.95 0.04
CA ILE A 56 -4.34 1.77 -0.71
C ILE A 56 -4.72 3.26 -0.63
N ILE A 57 -6.00 3.59 -0.76
CA ILE A 57 -6.47 4.99 -0.64
C ILE A 57 -6.24 5.51 0.77
N ALA A 58 -6.51 4.70 1.81
CA ALA A 58 -6.22 5.07 3.18
C ALA A 58 -4.72 5.36 3.41
N SER A 59 -3.83 4.54 2.85
CA SER A 59 -2.39 4.79 2.92
C SER A 59 -2.00 6.11 2.25
N ILE A 60 -2.54 6.41 1.07
CA ILE A 60 -2.28 7.67 0.35
C ILE A 60 -2.77 8.87 1.15
N LEU A 61 -3.98 8.81 1.72
CA LEU A 61 -4.53 9.88 2.54
C LEU A 61 -3.65 10.15 3.77
N LEU A 62 -3.15 9.11 4.43
CA LEU A 62 -2.23 9.28 5.56
C LEU A 62 -0.91 9.93 5.15
N VAL A 63 -0.37 9.62 3.96
CA VAL A 63 0.81 10.31 3.42
C VAL A 63 0.52 11.78 3.19
N PHE A 64 -0.65 12.15 2.68
CA PHE A 64 -1.04 13.56 2.54
C PHE A 64 -1.16 14.26 3.90
N ILE A 65 -1.77 13.62 4.90
CA ILE A 65 -1.85 14.15 6.27
C ILE A 65 -0.43 14.36 6.84
N PHE A 66 0.46 13.39 6.66
CA PHE A 66 1.86 13.53 7.05
C PHE A 66 2.53 14.73 6.38
N ALA A 67 2.30 14.90 5.06
CA ALA A 67 2.88 15.98 4.27
C ALA A 67 2.48 17.38 4.76
N THR A 68 1.26 17.54 5.30
CA THR A 68 0.79 18.86 5.80
C THR A 68 1.59 19.37 7.01
N LYS A 69 2.27 18.48 7.72
CA LYS A 69 3.07 18.80 8.90
C LYS A 69 4.42 19.47 8.58
N PHE A 70 4.89 19.40 7.34
CA PHE A 70 6.20 19.85 6.93
C PHE A 70 6.16 21.06 5.99
N LYS A 71 7.08 22.01 6.12
CA LYS A 71 7.26 23.13 5.17
C LYS A 71 7.84 22.62 3.84
N ILE A 72 7.14 22.86 2.73
CA ILE A 72 7.06 21.93 1.58
C ILE A 72 7.88 22.34 0.33
N SER A 73 8.89 23.10 0.31
CA SER A 73 9.49 23.40 -1.01
C SER A 73 10.19 22.20 -1.70
N ASN A 74 10.88 21.34 -0.95
CA ASN A 74 11.61 20.20 -1.55
C ASN A 74 10.99 18.81 -1.22
N LYS A 75 10.01 18.78 -0.33
CA LYS A 75 9.45 17.55 0.26
C LYS A 75 8.37 16.90 -0.62
N LEU A 76 7.71 17.68 -1.47
CA LEU A 76 6.72 17.17 -2.46
C LEU A 76 7.33 16.18 -3.43
N ILE A 77 8.59 16.37 -3.84
CA ILE A 77 9.28 15.46 -4.75
C ILE A 77 9.36 14.05 -4.13
N PHE A 78 9.73 13.99 -2.84
CA PHE A 78 9.81 12.73 -2.12
C PHE A 78 8.46 12.02 -2.02
N ILE A 79 7.38 12.75 -1.74
CA ILE A 79 6.04 12.19 -1.63
C ILE A 79 5.55 11.71 -3.00
N ILE A 80 5.77 12.50 -4.06
CA ILE A 80 5.35 12.15 -5.42
C ILE A 80 6.07 10.88 -5.87
N PHE A 81 7.38 10.77 -5.72
CA PHE A 81 8.14 9.57 -6.10
C PHE A 81 7.75 8.33 -5.29
N GLY A 82 7.41 8.49 -4.01
CA GLY A 82 6.92 7.39 -3.19
C GLY A 82 5.50 6.94 -3.57
N ILE A 83 4.61 7.85 -3.97
CA ILE A 83 3.20 7.56 -4.25
C ILE A 83 2.96 7.13 -5.71
N LEU A 84 3.71 7.64 -6.69
CA LEU A 84 3.49 7.33 -8.10
C LEU A 84 3.43 5.83 -8.42
N PRO A 85 4.36 4.96 -7.92
CA PRO A 85 4.27 3.52 -8.16
C PRO A 85 3.00 2.90 -7.58
N ILE A 86 2.51 3.44 -6.46
CA ILE A 86 1.29 2.97 -5.78
C ILE A 86 0.05 3.38 -6.57
N LEU A 87 -0.01 4.59 -7.12
CA LEU A 87 -1.09 5.03 -8.00
C LEU A 87 -1.14 4.21 -9.29
N PHE A 88 0.02 3.94 -9.89
CA PHE A 88 0.09 3.08 -11.07
C PHE A 88 -0.36 1.65 -10.77
N HIS A 89 -0.07 1.15 -9.57
CA HIS A 89 -0.59 -0.11 -9.08
C HIS A 89 -2.13 -0.14 -9.05
N LEU A 90 -2.78 0.90 -8.49
CA LEU A 90 -4.25 0.98 -8.46
C LEU A 90 -4.86 0.94 -9.87
N PHE A 91 -4.26 1.62 -10.83
CA PHE A 91 -4.70 1.57 -12.21
C PHE A 91 -4.66 0.14 -12.77
N LYS A 92 -3.58 -0.59 -12.53
CA LYS A 92 -3.47 -2.00 -12.97
C LYS A 92 -4.45 -2.92 -12.24
N VAL A 93 -4.66 -2.73 -10.94
CA VAL A 93 -5.67 -3.48 -10.18
C VAL A 93 -7.06 -3.29 -10.78
N ASN A 94 -7.38 -2.08 -11.26
CA ASN A 94 -8.67 -1.83 -11.92
C ASN A 94 -8.85 -2.69 -13.16
N GLN A 95 -7.80 -2.92 -13.96
CA GLN A 95 -7.84 -3.69 -15.20
C GLN A 95 -7.93 -5.21 -14.96
N ALA A 96 -7.45 -5.71 -13.82
CA ALA A 96 -7.43 -7.12 -13.49
C ALA A 96 -8.87 -7.67 -13.31
N LYS A 97 -9.21 -8.72 -14.08
CA LYS A 97 -10.55 -9.34 -14.13
C LYS A 97 -10.59 -10.73 -13.48
N SER A 98 -9.45 -11.36 -13.29
CA SER A 98 -9.33 -12.72 -12.75
C SER A 98 -8.27 -12.82 -11.64
N PRO A 99 -8.38 -13.77 -10.69
CA PRO A 99 -7.44 -13.95 -9.59
C PRO A 99 -5.99 -14.09 -10.03
N ILE A 100 -5.72 -14.80 -11.11
CA ILE A 100 -4.35 -15.06 -11.59
C ILE A 100 -3.61 -13.79 -12.03
N GLU A 101 -4.34 -12.78 -12.50
CA GLU A 101 -3.79 -11.50 -12.92
C GLU A 101 -3.22 -10.68 -11.74
N PHE A 102 -3.55 -11.06 -10.50
CA PHE A 102 -3.01 -10.43 -9.30
C PHE A 102 -1.57 -10.89 -8.97
N LYS A 103 -1.05 -11.94 -9.60
CA LYS A 103 0.33 -12.41 -9.35
C LYS A 103 1.40 -11.34 -9.61
N PRO A 104 1.45 -10.66 -10.77
CA PRO A 104 2.40 -9.57 -11.02
C PRO A 104 2.11 -8.33 -10.14
N LEU A 105 0.84 -8.07 -9.82
CA LEU A 105 0.43 -6.93 -9.00
C LEU A 105 0.91 -7.07 -7.55
N LEU A 106 0.87 -8.28 -7.00
CA LEU A 106 1.43 -8.62 -5.69
C LEU A 106 2.92 -8.26 -5.62
N LYS A 107 3.71 -8.71 -6.60
CA LYS A 107 5.14 -8.40 -6.66
C LYS A 107 5.38 -6.89 -6.79
N GLN A 108 4.61 -6.22 -7.64
CA GLN A 108 4.72 -4.78 -7.85
C GLN A 108 4.46 -4.01 -6.55
N LEU A 109 3.37 -4.31 -5.84
CA LEU A 109 3.03 -3.60 -4.60
C LEU A 109 4.06 -3.88 -3.51
N ALA A 110 4.53 -5.13 -3.36
CA ALA A 110 5.55 -5.48 -2.37
C ALA A 110 6.85 -4.68 -2.60
N ILE A 111 7.32 -4.61 -3.84
CA ILE A 111 8.51 -3.84 -4.21
C ILE A 111 8.28 -2.33 -3.98
N SER A 112 7.11 -1.80 -4.38
CA SER A 112 6.77 -0.39 -4.16
C SER A 112 6.72 -0.04 -2.67
N THR A 113 6.16 -0.91 -1.83
CA THR A 113 6.12 -0.73 -0.37
C THR A 113 7.52 -0.72 0.23
N PHE A 114 8.39 -1.62 -0.22
CA PHE A 114 9.78 -1.69 0.24
C PHE A 114 10.54 -0.39 -0.10
N PHE A 115 10.49 0.06 -1.34
CA PHE A 115 11.13 1.32 -1.74
C PHE A 115 10.52 2.53 -1.03
N PHE A 116 9.19 2.58 -0.86
CA PHE A 116 8.54 3.61 -0.11
C PHE A 116 9.05 3.68 1.34
N SER A 117 9.20 2.55 2.02
CA SER A 117 9.68 2.52 3.41
C SER A 117 11.11 3.01 3.55
N ILE A 118 12.02 2.59 2.65
CA ILE A 118 13.41 3.08 2.62
C ILE A 118 13.43 4.59 2.40
N PHE A 119 12.67 5.05 1.42
CA PHE A 119 12.62 6.44 1.04
C PHE A 119 12.13 7.34 2.17
N MET A 120 11.05 6.94 2.86
CA MET A 120 10.53 7.66 4.03
C MET A 120 11.49 7.62 5.22
N SER A 121 12.21 6.52 5.41
CA SER A 121 13.24 6.42 6.46
C SER A 121 14.39 7.39 6.21
N ILE A 122 14.90 7.46 4.98
CA ILE A 122 15.94 8.42 4.59
C ILE A 122 15.44 9.85 4.77
N PHE A 123 14.20 10.13 4.39
CA PHE A 123 13.59 11.45 4.56
C PHE A 123 13.53 11.87 6.03
N LEU A 124 13.08 11.00 6.94
CA LEU A 124 13.02 11.29 8.38
C LEU A 124 14.41 11.53 8.98
N ILE A 125 15.41 10.72 8.57
CA ILE A 125 16.80 10.92 9.02
C ILE A 125 17.31 12.27 8.55
N TYR A 126 17.08 12.63 7.30
CA TYR A 126 17.50 13.93 6.75
C TYR A 126 16.87 15.10 7.52
N GLU A 127 15.57 15.04 7.80
CA GLU A 127 14.86 16.05 8.61
C GLU A 127 15.45 16.19 10.02
N SER A 128 15.73 15.06 10.68
CA SER A 128 16.26 15.07 12.05
C SER A 128 17.68 15.62 12.18
N ILE A 129 18.46 15.64 11.07
CA ILE A 129 19.83 16.14 11.05
C ILE A 129 19.88 17.64 10.70
N PHE A 130 18.99 18.11 9.82
CA PHE A 130 19.09 19.46 9.23
C PHE A 130 18.05 20.45 9.73
N PHE A 131 17.06 20.01 10.51
CA PHE A 131 15.97 20.82 11.05
C PHE A 131 15.58 20.43 12.47
#